data_ea3e22752918e1e6bf66585fb65f9c1c
#
_entry.id   ea3e22752918e1e6bf66585fb65f9c1c
#
_cell.length_a   1.000
_cell.length_b   1.000
_cell.length_c   1.000
_cell.angle_alpha   90.00
_cell.angle_beta   90.00
_cell.angle_gamma   90.00
#
_symmetry.space_group_name_H-M   'P 1'
#
loop_
_entity.id
_entity.type
_entity.pdbx_description
1 polymer ?
#
loop_
_entity_poly.entity_id
_entity_poly.type
_entity_poly.pdbx_seq_one_letter_code
_entity_poly.pdbx_strand_id
1 'polypeptide(L)'
;IFNRFTTRNRVRTARLQQANLALQLDNTKKVLYIEIQQAWYNAVAAESKYNSSEVAVKSNEESFRLMSEKFNNGKVTFVEYNEAKLNLTKALSDKLQAKYQYLFRTKILDFYKGQTIE
;
A
#
# COMPACT_ATOMS: atom_id res chain seq x y z
N ILE A 1 -60.07 8.06 17.36
CA ILE A 1 -59.88 7.12 16.23
C ILE A 1 -58.71 7.56 15.33
N PHE A 2 -58.60 8.83 14.99
CA PHE A 2 -57.51 9.33 14.15
C PHE A 2 -56.13 9.24 14.81
N ASN A 3 -56.01 9.47 16.12
CA ASN A 3 -54.74 9.33 16.86
C ASN A 3 -54.19 7.90 16.89
N ARG A 4 -55.04 6.91 16.84
CA ARG A 4 -54.64 5.49 16.87
C ARG A 4 -53.95 5.09 15.55
N PHE A 5 -54.45 5.57 14.42
CA PHE A 5 -53.79 5.35 13.11
C PHE A 5 -52.47 6.10 12.98
N THR A 6 -52.43 7.32 13.48
CA THR A 6 -51.20 8.15 13.50
C THR A 6 -50.10 7.49 14.34
N THR A 7 -50.47 6.99 15.54
CA THR A 7 -49.55 6.28 16.43
C THR A 7 -49.08 4.97 15.79
N ARG A 8 -49.97 4.20 15.18
CA ARG A 8 -49.63 2.97 14.47
C ARG A 8 -48.69 3.21 13.29
N ASN A 9 -48.93 4.27 12.53
CA ASN A 9 -48.06 4.68 11.42
C ASN A 9 -46.66 5.15 11.91
N ARG A 10 -46.62 5.87 13.02
CA ARG A 10 -45.33 6.28 13.64
C ARG A 10 -44.50 5.07 14.10
N VAL A 11 -45.13 4.10 14.74
CA VAL A 11 -44.51 2.85 15.17
C VAL A 11 -43.98 2.07 13.94
N ARG A 12 -44.79 1.98 12.89
CA ARG A 12 -44.39 1.30 11.65
C ARG A 12 -43.21 2.01 10.99
N THR A 13 -43.24 3.34 10.89
CA THR A 13 -42.14 4.16 10.35
C THR A 13 -40.86 4.01 11.17
N ALA A 14 -40.99 4.03 12.53
CA ALA A 14 -39.84 3.81 13.42
C ALA A 14 -39.18 2.43 13.21
N ARG A 15 -40.01 1.37 13.06
CA ARG A 15 -39.51 0.01 12.75
C ARG A 15 -38.79 -0.06 11.40
N LEU A 16 -39.32 0.61 10.36
CA LEU A 16 -38.68 0.69 9.05
C LEU A 16 -37.34 1.45 9.11
N GLN A 17 -37.30 2.55 9.86
CA GLN A 17 -36.06 3.29 10.09
C GLN A 17 -35.01 2.46 10.82
N GLN A 18 -35.44 1.71 11.84
CA GLN A 18 -34.56 0.79 12.58
C GLN A 18 -34.03 -0.31 11.66
N ALA A 19 -34.87 -0.91 10.82
CA ALA A 19 -34.46 -1.90 9.84
C ALA A 19 -33.47 -1.31 8.81
N ASN A 20 -33.69 -0.09 8.33
CA ASN A 20 -32.79 0.61 7.42
C ASN A 20 -31.42 0.89 8.07
N LEU A 21 -31.42 1.34 9.34
CA LEU A 21 -30.18 1.57 10.08
C LEU A 21 -29.39 0.26 10.28
N ALA A 22 -30.07 -0.84 10.57
CA ALA A 22 -29.44 -2.16 10.70
C ALA A 22 -28.81 -2.61 9.39
N LEU A 23 -29.49 -2.41 8.25
CA LEU A 23 -28.96 -2.70 6.91
C LEU A 23 -27.78 -1.80 6.55
N GLN A 24 -27.83 -0.52 6.88
CA GLN A 24 -26.73 0.41 6.68
C GLN A 24 -25.49 0.01 7.51
N LEU A 25 -25.70 -0.39 8.76
CA LEU A 25 -24.63 -0.87 9.63
C LEU A 25 -23.99 -2.13 9.07
N ASP A 26 -24.77 -3.09 8.61
CA ASP A 26 -24.27 -4.33 7.99
C ASP A 26 -23.48 -4.02 6.72
N ASN A 27 -23.98 -3.13 5.87
CA ASN A 27 -23.27 -2.68 4.67
C ASN A 27 -21.96 -1.98 5.02
N THR A 28 -21.95 -1.12 6.01
CA THR A 28 -20.75 -0.44 6.50
C THR A 28 -19.69 -1.42 6.98
N LYS A 29 -20.10 -2.45 7.73
CA LYS A 29 -19.20 -3.54 8.16
C LYS A 29 -18.59 -4.30 6.99
N LYS A 30 -19.39 -4.60 5.97
CA LYS A 30 -18.90 -5.27 4.75
C LYS A 30 -17.91 -4.42 3.98
N VAL A 31 -18.20 -3.14 3.80
CA VAL A 31 -17.30 -2.18 3.15
C VAL A 31 -15.99 -2.07 3.93
N LEU A 32 -16.05 -1.92 5.25
CA LEU A 32 -14.87 -1.86 6.11
C LEU A 32 -14.03 -3.13 6.03
N TYR A 33 -14.65 -4.29 6.01
CA TYR A 33 -13.95 -5.57 5.83
C TYR A 33 -13.19 -5.62 4.50
N ILE A 34 -13.82 -5.20 3.41
CA ILE A 34 -13.18 -5.12 2.09
C ILE A 34 -12.01 -4.14 2.10
N GLU A 35 -12.17 -2.97 2.73
CA GLU A 35 -11.10 -1.97 2.85
C GLU A 35 -9.91 -2.49 3.64
N ILE A 36 -10.13 -3.18 4.76
CA ILE A 36 -9.07 -3.80 5.56
C ILE A 36 -8.35 -4.89 4.76
N GLN A 37 -9.10 -5.73 4.06
CA GLN A 37 -8.56 -6.77 3.22
C GLN A 37 -7.70 -6.18 2.09
N GLN A 38 -8.17 -5.12 1.45
CA GLN A 38 -7.43 -4.38 0.43
C GLN A 38 -6.16 -3.75 1.00
N ALA A 39 -6.22 -3.15 2.18
CA ALA A 39 -5.07 -2.58 2.86
C ALA A 39 -4.02 -3.65 3.17
N TRP A 40 -4.44 -4.83 3.59
CA TRP A 40 -3.53 -5.96 3.84
C TRP A 40 -2.84 -6.43 2.55
N TYR A 41 -3.58 -6.62 1.47
CA TYR A 41 -3.00 -7.00 0.18
C TYR A 41 -2.02 -5.94 -0.35
N ASN A 42 -2.36 -4.68 -0.20
CA ASN A 42 -1.49 -3.58 -0.59
C ASN A 42 -0.19 -3.56 0.22
N ALA A 43 -0.26 -3.85 1.52
CA ALA A 43 0.92 -3.94 2.38
C ALA A 43 1.82 -5.11 1.98
N VAL A 44 1.25 -6.28 1.73
CA VAL A 44 2.00 -7.48 1.27
C VAL A 44 2.66 -7.22 -0.09
N ALA A 45 1.93 -6.62 -1.03
CA ALA A 45 2.49 -6.27 -2.33
C ALA A 45 3.63 -5.25 -2.23
N ALA A 46 3.50 -4.26 -1.35
CA ALA A 46 4.54 -3.25 -1.11
C ALA A 46 5.79 -3.87 -0.45
N GLU A 47 5.63 -4.80 0.47
CA GLU A 47 6.74 -5.57 1.06
C GLU A 47 7.49 -6.38 0.01
N SER A 48 6.76 -7.09 -0.84
CA SER A 48 7.35 -7.87 -1.94
C SER A 48 8.14 -6.98 -2.91
N LYS A 49 7.59 -5.82 -3.25
CA LYS A 49 8.25 -4.84 -4.11
C LYS A 49 9.51 -4.28 -3.46
N TYR A 50 9.47 -3.99 -2.17
CA TYR A 50 10.64 -3.53 -1.42
C TYR A 50 11.74 -4.59 -1.41
N ASN A 51 11.42 -5.84 -1.10
CA ASN A 51 12.38 -6.96 -1.11
C ASN A 51 13.00 -7.16 -2.49
N SER A 52 12.21 -7.08 -3.56
CA SER A 52 12.72 -7.15 -4.93
C SER A 52 13.64 -6.00 -5.27
N SER A 53 13.35 -4.79 -4.78
CA SER A 53 14.19 -3.61 -4.98
C SER A 53 15.54 -3.72 -4.26
N GLU A 54 15.59 -4.37 -3.09
CA GLU A 54 16.85 -4.66 -2.40
C GLU A 54 17.75 -5.60 -3.21
N VAL A 55 17.16 -6.64 -3.78
CA VAL A 55 17.89 -7.58 -4.67
C VAL A 55 18.41 -6.84 -5.91
N ALA A 56 17.59 -5.99 -6.51
CA ALA A 56 17.98 -5.20 -7.67
C ALA A 56 19.15 -4.24 -7.35
N VAL A 57 19.16 -3.61 -6.18
CA VAL A 57 20.27 -2.76 -5.74
C VAL A 57 21.55 -3.57 -5.61
N LYS A 58 21.52 -4.70 -4.92
CA LYS A 58 22.70 -5.57 -4.77
C LYS A 58 23.27 -6.02 -6.11
N SER A 59 22.40 -6.40 -7.04
CA SER A 59 22.81 -6.79 -8.39
C SER A 59 23.45 -5.63 -9.17
N ASN A 60 22.90 -4.44 -9.08
CA ASN A 60 23.43 -3.25 -9.74
C ASN A 60 24.73 -2.75 -9.08
N GLU A 61 24.88 -2.87 -7.76
CA GLU A 61 26.12 -2.58 -7.04
C GLU A 61 27.26 -3.45 -7.54
N GLU A 62 27.02 -4.76 -7.65
CA GLU A 62 28.03 -5.69 -8.16
C GLU A 62 28.36 -5.43 -9.64
N SER A 63 27.34 -5.18 -10.46
CA SER A 63 27.52 -4.82 -11.86
C SER A 63 28.34 -3.53 -12.02
N PHE A 64 28.05 -2.51 -11.23
CA PHE A 64 28.80 -1.26 -11.23
C PHE A 64 30.23 -1.44 -10.73
N ARG A 65 30.44 -2.25 -9.71
CA ARG A 65 31.79 -2.60 -9.22
C ARG A 65 32.65 -3.21 -10.32
N LEU A 66 32.10 -4.23 -11.01
CA LEU A 66 32.79 -4.89 -12.11
C LEU A 66 33.06 -3.93 -13.28
N MET A 67 32.09 -3.07 -13.61
CA MET A 67 32.21 -2.11 -14.68
C MET A 67 33.28 -1.02 -14.35
N SER A 68 33.33 -0.63 -13.06
CA SER A 68 34.37 0.30 -12.58
C SER A 68 35.77 -0.28 -12.69
N GLU A 69 35.95 -1.55 -12.33
CA GLU A 69 37.26 -2.23 -12.51
C GLU A 69 37.65 -2.32 -13.98
N LYS A 70 36.70 -2.68 -14.86
CA LYS A 70 36.96 -2.73 -16.30
C LYS A 70 37.30 -1.36 -16.88
N PHE A 71 36.62 -0.32 -16.43
CA PHE A 71 36.88 1.05 -16.85
C PHE A 71 38.29 1.52 -16.43
N ASN A 72 38.67 1.25 -15.17
CA ASN A 72 40.00 1.58 -14.66
C ASN A 72 41.12 0.85 -15.42
N ASN A 73 40.84 -0.33 -15.96
CA ASN A 73 41.75 -1.13 -16.77
C ASN A 73 41.66 -0.83 -18.29
N GLY A 74 40.87 0.18 -18.66
CA GLY A 74 40.71 0.58 -20.07
C GLY A 74 39.97 -0.40 -20.96
N LYS A 75 39.18 -1.34 -20.35
CA LYS A 75 38.51 -2.41 -21.06
C LYS A 75 37.11 -2.08 -21.52
N VAL A 76 36.53 -0.98 -21.03
CA VAL A 76 35.18 -0.51 -21.37
C VAL A 76 35.21 0.98 -21.62
N THR A 77 34.19 1.46 -22.35
CA THR A 77 34.04 2.89 -22.66
C THR A 77 33.48 3.65 -21.47
N PHE A 78 33.66 4.97 -21.47
CA PHE A 78 33.01 5.86 -20.50
C PHE A 78 31.50 5.76 -20.56
N VAL A 79 30.91 5.55 -21.74
CA VAL A 79 29.46 5.40 -21.92
C VAL A 79 28.94 4.17 -21.19
N GLU A 80 29.61 3.02 -21.31
CA GLU A 80 29.26 1.78 -20.61
C GLU A 80 29.39 1.91 -19.07
N TYR A 81 30.46 2.56 -18.63
CA TYR A 81 30.66 2.89 -17.21
C TYR A 81 29.54 3.77 -16.68
N ASN A 82 29.21 4.83 -17.40
CA ASN A 82 28.19 5.78 -17.00
C ASN A 82 26.77 5.15 -17.01
N GLU A 83 26.50 4.25 -17.94
CA GLU A 83 25.26 3.47 -17.99
C GLU A 83 25.09 2.60 -16.72
N ALA A 84 26.14 1.89 -16.32
CA ALA A 84 26.12 1.09 -15.10
C ALA A 84 25.89 1.96 -13.85
N LYS A 85 26.50 3.16 -13.81
CA LYS A 85 26.30 4.15 -12.73
C LYS A 85 24.85 4.64 -12.68
N LEU A 86 24.26 4.94 -13.82
CA LEU A 86 22.86 5.36 -13.92
C LEU A 86 21.91 4.26 -13.50
N ASN A 87 22.18 3.02 -13.88
CA ASN A 87 21.37 1.86 -13.47
C ASN A 87 21.41 1.65 -11.97
N LEU A 88 22.55 1.79 -11.33
CA LEU A 88 22.68 1.76 -9.88
C LEU A 88 21.90 2.89 -9.20
N THR A 89 22.04 4.11 -9.70
CA THR A 89 21.33 5.29 -9.17
C THR A 89 19.83 5.10 -9.27
N LYS A 90 19.33 4.58 -10.38
CA LYS A 90 17.92 4.25 -10.56
C LYS A 90 17.46 3.18 -9.58
N ALA A 91 18.21 2.11 -9.42
CA ALA A 91 17.87 1.04 -8.48
C ALA A 91 17.80 1.53 -7.03
N LEU A 92 18.73 2.42 -6.63
CA LEU A 92 18.69 3.06 -5.30
C LEU A 92 17.48 3.95 -5.11
N SER A 93 17.11 4.72 -6.13
CA SER A 93 15.91 5.56 -6.12
C SER A 93 14.64 4.71 -6.02
N ASP A 94 14.54 3.65 -6.81
CA ASP A 94 13.40 2.72 -6.80
C ASP A 94 13.27 2.02 -5.43
N LYS A 95 14.39 1.62 -4.82
CA LYS A 95 14.41 1.05 -3.47
C LYS A 95 13.90 2.04 -2.43
N LEU A 96 14.35 3.28 -2.49
CA LEU A 96 13.91 4.33 -1.55
C LEU A 96 12.41 4.56 -1.67
N GLN A 97 11.90 4.66 -2.89
CA GLN A 97 10.47 4.81 -3.16
C GLN A 97 9.67 3.60 -2.65
N ALA A 98 10.14 2.39 -2.91
CA ALA A 98 9.51 1.16 -2.45
C ALA A 98 9.49 1.06 -0.92
N LYS A 99 10.56 1.49 -0.25
CA LYS A 99 10.64 1.55 1.21
C LYS A 99 9.56 2.46 1.79
N TYR A 100 9.42 3.69 1.27
CA TYR A 100 8.40 4.62 1.76
C TYR A 100 6.98 4.14 1.47
N GLN A 101 6.74 3.53 0.30
CA GLN A 101 5.45 2.91 -0.01
C GLN A 101 5.12 1.77 0.98
N TYR A 102 6.08 0.93 1.29
CA TYR A 102 5.91 -0.15 2.26
C TYR A 102 5.58 0.39 3.65
N LEU A 103 6.34 1.37 4.14
CA LEU A 103 6.08 2.02 5.43
C LEU A 103 4.68 2.67 5.47
N PHE A 104 4.30 3.37 4.42
CA PHE A 104 3.00 4.00 4.30
C PHE A 104 1.86 2.98 4.34
N ARG A 105 1.96 1.91 3.56
CA ARG A 105 0.95 0.83 3.52
C ARG A 105 0.85 0.10 4.86
N THR A 106 1.95 -0.11 5.52
CA THR A 106 1.98 -0.71 6.87
C THR A 106 1.30 0.21 7.90
N LYS A 107 1.54 1.51 7.83
CA LYS A 107 0.88 2.49 8.72
C LYS A 107 -0.64 2.57 8.48
N ILE A 108 -1.10 2.48 7.24
CA ILE A 108 -2.54 2.38 6.95
C ILE A 108 -3.14 1.13 7.58
N LEU A 109 -2.47 0.00 7.47
CA LEU A 109 -2.93 -1.26 8.08
C LEU A 109 -2.98 -1.16 9.60
N ASP A 110 -1.97 -0.55 10.23
CA ASP A 110 -1.92 -0.30 11.68
C ASP A 110 -3.06 0.62 12.13
N PHE A 111 -3.41 1.62 11.33
CA PHE A 111 -4.56 2.49 11.57
C PHE A 111 -5.87 1.69 11.64
N TYR A 112 -6.10 0.76 10.71
CA TYR A 112 -7.27 -0.12 10.75
C TYR A 112 -7.28 -1.08 11.95
N LYS A 113 -6.11 -1.42 12.48
CA LYS A 113 -5.98 -2.22 13.73
C LYS A 113 -6.23 -1.39 14.99
N GLY A 114 -6.43 -0.07 14.86
CA GLY A 114 -6.63 0.84 16.01
C GLY A 114 -5.34 1.24 16.71
N GLN A 115 -4.17 1.03 16.11
CA GLN A 115 -2.90 1.49 16.66
C GLN A 115 -2.69 2.97 16.35
N THR A 116 -2.06 3.69 17.28
CA THR A 116 -1.73 5.09 17.11
C THR A 116 -0.62 5.24 16.06
N ILE A 117 -0.80 6.18 15.14
CA ILE A 117 0.25 6.55 14.18
C ILE A 117 1.18 7.53 14.90
N GLU A 118 2.37 7.08 15.25
CA GLU A 118 3.46 7.91 15.75
C GLU A 118 4.37 8.38 14.61
#